data_a731c77b5ae6cdfc9f391d36ab5aa284
#
_entry.id   a731c77b5ae6cdfc9f391d36ab5aa284
#
_cell.length_a   1.000
_cell.length_b   1.000
_cell.length_c   1.000
_cell.angle_alpha   90.00
_cell.angle_beta   90.00
_cell.angle_gamma   90.00
#
_symmetry.space_group_name_H-M   'P 1'
#
loop_
_entity.id
_entity.type
_entity.pdbx_description
1 polymer ?
#
loop_
_entity_poly.entity_id
_entity_poly.type
_entity_poly.pdbx_seq_one_letter_code
_entity_poly.pdbx_strand_id
1 'polypeptide(L)'
;MAQDSSKPDFWETRYRDGVIPWDAGTVPSALRDYAKRIPPGSRILIPGCGSAYEAYYLLENGFDVLAIDFSSAAVEAARRNLACFANSVRIADFFAFDFGKPWDVVYERAFLCALPPRMWPKYASRMADLIRPGGELAGFFFCKETAKGPPFGTTPGALHELLDPFFELTEDRPVEDTIEVFRGAERWQVWMRRN
;
A
#
# COMPACT_ATOMS: atom_id res chain seq x y z
N MET A 1 21.91 -5.32 -16.48
CA MET A 1 20.59 -6.01 -16.48
C MET A 1 19.52 -4.98 -16.24
N ALA A 2 18.39 -5.02 -16.95
CA ALA A 2 17.26 -4.13 -16.67
C ALA A 2 16.77 -4.40 -15.23
N GLN A 3 16.66 -3.36 -14.42
CA GLN A 3 16.17 -3.48 -13.05
C GLN A 3 14.67 -3.74 -13.10
N ASP A 4 14.22 -4.88 -12.57
CA ASP A 4 12.82 -5.30 -12.54
C ASP A 4 12.24 -5.15 -11.14
N SER A 5 11.34 -4.16 -10.95
CA SER A 5 10.70 -3.89 -9.65
C SER A 5 9.75 -5.00 -9.17
N SER A 6 9.46 -6.00 -10.01
CA SER A 6 8.73 -7.20 -9.57
C SER A 6 9.60 -8.20 -8.81
N LYS A 7 10.90 -7.91 -8.65
CA LYS A 7 11.87 -8.78 -7.98
C LYS A 7 12.31 -8.19 -6.65
N PRO A 8 12.46 -9.02 -5.59
CA PRO A 8 12.90 -8.56 -4.27
C PRO A 8 14.24 -7.82 -4.32
N ASP A 9 15.22 -8.30 -5.09
CA ASP A 9 16.56 -7.73 -5.18
C ASP A 9 16.58 -6.26 -5.60
N PHE A 10 15.58 -5.83 -6.41
CA PHE A 10 15.43 -4.44 -6.83
C PHE A 10 15.21 -3.52 -5.62
N TRP A 11 14.35 -3.93 -4.69
CA TRP A 11 14.00 -3.16 -3.49
C TRP A 11 15.03 -3.37 -2.39
N GLU A 12 15.51 -4.60 -2.22
CA GLU A 12 16.56 -4.96 -1.27
C GLU A 12 17.78 -4.05 -1.38
N THR A 13 18.28 -3.86 -2.62
CA THR A 13 19.40 -2.96 -2.89
C THR A 13 19.10 -1.54 -2.45
N ARG A 14 17.92 -1.00 -2.78
CA ARG A 14 17.54 0.38 -2.44
C ARG A 14 17.45 0.62 -0.94
N TYR A 15 16.86 -0.33 -0.21
CA TYR A 15 16.79 -0.23 1.26
C TYR A 15 18.18 -0.31 1.89
N ARG A 16 19.07 -1.18 1.40
CA ARG A 16 20.44 -1.28 1.89
C ARG A 16 21.27 -0.03 1.61
N ASP A 17 21.07 0.55 0.44
CA ASP A 17 21.79 1.76 0.00
C ASP A 17 21.19 3.05 0.57
N GLY A 18 20.04 2.98 1.28
CA GLY A 18 19.33 4.14 1.81
C GLY A 18 18.70 5.03 0.74
N VAL A 19 18.49 4.50 -0.48
CA VAL A 19 17.89 5.23 -1.62
C VAL A 19 16.39 4.95 -1.67
N ILE A 20 15.64 5.59 -0.77
CA ILE A 20 14.20 5.38 -0.55
C ILE A 20 13.40 6.69 -0.69
N PRO A 21 13.40 7.37 -1.85
CA PRO A 21 12.75 8.68 -2.02
C PRO A 21 11.22 8.65 -1.86
N TRP A 22 10.61 7.46 -1.82
CA TRP A 22 9.17 7.26 -1.54
C TRP A 22 8.85 7.20 -0.05
N ASP A 23 9.86 7.14 0.83
CA ASP A 23 9.67 7.11 2.28
C ASP A 23 9.42 8.53 2.81
N ALA A 24 8.21 8.74 3.36
CA ALA A 24 7.81 10.03 3.88
C ALA A 24 8.35 10.31 5.29
N GLY A 25 8.84 9.29 6.00
CA GLY A 25 9.26 9.41 7.40
C GLY A 25 8.14 9.81 8.37
N THR A 26 6.89 9.81 7.92
CA THR A 26 5.73 10.25 8.71
C THR A 26 4.44 9.62 8.21
N VAL A 27 3.41 9.71 9.04
CA VAL A 27 2.05 9.23 8.73
C VAL A 27 1.26 10.35 8.06
N PRO A 28 0.68 10.13 6.86
CA PRO A 28 -0.10 11.13 6.16
C PRO A 28 -1.39 11.53 6.89
N SER A 29 -1.80 12.79 6.72
CA SER A 29 -3.04 13.32 7.32
C SER A 29 -4.27 12.55 6.88
N ALA A 30 -4.34 12.16 5.60
CA ALA A 30 -5.46 11.40 5.05
C ALA A 30 -5.67 10.05 5.74
N LEU A 31 -4.60 9.31 6.06
CA LEU A 31 -4.70 8.07 6.83
C LEU A 31 -5.15 8.33 8.27
N ARG A 32 -4.64 9.41 8.91
CA ARG A 32 -5.07 9.77 10.27
C ARG A 32 -6.56 10.06 10.34
N ASP A 33 -7.10 10.76 9.35
CA ASP A 33 -8.52 11.09 9.29
C ASP A 33 -9.38 9.87 8.93
N TYR A 34 -8.88 9.02 8.05
CA TYR A 34 -9.53 7.75 7.72
C TYR A 34 -9.61 6.81 8.93
N ALA A 35 -8.53 6.67 9.69
CA ALA A 35 -8.47 5.82 10.87
C ALA A 35 -9.50 6.20 11.96
N LYS A 36 -9.91 7.46 12.04
CA LYS A 36 -10.97 7.91 12.97
C LYS A 36 -12.38 7.42 12.59
N ARG A 37 -12.57 7.00 11.34
CA ARG A 37 -13.87 6.63 10.76
C ARG A 37 -14.13 5.13 10.70
N ILE A 38 -13.08 4.32 10.70
CA ILE A 38 -13.20 2.87 10.65
C ILE A 38 -13.41 2.28 12.05
N PRO A 39 -14.13 1.16 12.19
CA PRO A 39 -14.40 0.56 13.48
C PRO A 39 -13.13 0.21 14.25
N PRO A 40 -13.05 0.47 15.57
CA PRO A 40 -11.93 0.04 16.39
C PRO A 40 -11.69 -1.47 16.29
N GLY A 41 -10.43 -1.88 16.25
CA GLY A 41 -10.05 -3.29 16.12
C GLY A 41 -10.20 -3.87 14.71
N SER A 42 -10.55 -3.05 13.71
CA SER A 42 -10.57 -3.51 12.31
C SER A 42 -9.23 -4.13 11.92
N ARG A 43 -9.31 -5.19 11.10
CA ARG A 43 -8.14 -5.89 10.57
C ARG A 43 -7.63 -5.18 9.31
N ILE A 44 -6.38 -4.73 9.36
CA ILE A 44 -5.75 -3.94 8.30
C ILE A 44 -4.52 -4.63 7.76
N LEU A 45 -4.48 -4.88 6.45
CA LEU A 45 -3.29 -5.36 5.75
C LEU A 45 -2.58 -4.19 5.07
N ILE A 46 -1.25 -4.14 5.19
CA ILE A 46 -0.40 -3.15 4.51
C ILE A 46 0.63 -3.88 3.65
N PRO A 47 0.39 -4.07 2.34
CA PRO A 47 1.37 -4.65 1.43
C PRO A 47 2.43 -3.63 1.01
N GLY A 48 3.69 -4.09 0.85
CA GLY A 48 4.81 -3.23 0.50
C GLY A 48 5.05 -2.13 1.54
N CYS A 49 5.03 -2.52 2.82
CA CYS A 49 4.96 -1.57 3.94
C CYS A 49 6.22 -0.70 4.12
N GLY A 50 7.34 -1.05 3.47
CA GLY A 50 8.58 -0.32 3.61
C GLY A 50 8.99 -0.11 5.07
N SER A 51 9.17 1.15 5.48
CA SER A 51 9.54 1.54 6.85
C SER A 51 8.40 1.44 7.87
N ALA A 52 7.17 1.17 7.45
CA ALA A 52 6.00 0.84 8.26
C ALA A 52 5.57 1.92 9.29
N TYR A 53 5.75 3.21 9.03
CA TYR A 53 5.28 4.28 9.91
C TYR A 53 3.76 4.26 10.09
N GLU A 54 3.03 3.99 9.00
CA GLU A 54 1.58 3.87 9.01
C GLU A 54 1.12 2.67 9.82
N ALA A 55 1.83 1.53 9.72
CA ALA A 55 1.53 0.35 10.54
C ALA A 55 1.71 0.64 12.04
N TYR A 56 2.79 1.35 12.42
CA TYR A 56 3.02 1.76 13.80
C TYR A 56 1.87 2.60 14.33
N TYR A 57 1.47 3.63 13.57
CA TYR A 57 0.36 4.50 13.96
C TYR A 57 -0.95 3.74 14.14
N LEU A 58 -1.29 2.83 13.21
CA LEU A 58 -2.52 2.06 13.30
C LEU A 58 -2.51 1.09 14.48
N LEU A 59 -1.38 0.41 14.75
CA LEU A 59 -1.22 -0.47 15.91
C LEU A 59 -1.37 0.30 17.23
N GLU A 60 -0.76 1.48 17.37
CA GLU A 60 -0.93 2.33 18.57
C GLU A 60 -2.38 2.80 18.76
N ASN A 61 -3.16 2.88 17.68
CA ASN A 61 -4.58 3.23 17.75
C ASN A 61 -5.51 2.00 17.89
N GLY A 62 -4.96 0.81 18.18
CA GLY A 62 -5.72 -0.38 18.55
C GLY A 62 -6.29 -1.19 17.39
N PHE A 63 -5.77 -1.03 16.17
CA PHE A 63 -6.12 -1.86 15.02
C PHE A 63 -5.33 -3.17 14.99
N ASP A 64 -5.91 -4.22 14.40
CA ASP A 64 -5.22 -5.49 14.13
C ASP A 64 -4.49 -5.38 12.78
N VAL A 65 -3.19 -5.12 12.81
CA VAL A 65 -2.40 -4.81 11.60
C VAL A 65 -1.42 -5.93 11.28
N LEU A 66 -1.41 -6.35 10.01
CA LEU A 66 -0.33 -7.09 9.40
C LEU A 66 0.32 -6.24 8.29
N ALA A 67 1.59 -5.94 8.45
CA ALA A 67 2.41 -5.29 7.42
C ALA A 67 3.29 -6.34 6.74
N ILE A 68 3.44 -6.26 5.43
CA ILE A 68 4.32 -7.16 4.69
C ILE A 68 5.20 -6.39 3.71
N ASP A 69 6.39 -6.91 3.52
CA ASP A 69 7.27 -6.55 2.40
C ASP A 69 8.04 -7.80 1.96
N PHE A 70 8.45 -7.88 0.70
CA PHE A 70 9.24 -9.01 0.24
C PHE A 70 10.76 -8.75 0.30
N SER A 71 11.19 -7.49 0.56
CA SER A 71 12.57 -7.13 0.87
C SER A 71 12.87 -7.36 2.35
N SER A 72 13.89 -8.15 2.65
CA SER A 72 14.35 -8.36 4.02
C SER A 72 14.87 -7.08 4.67
N ALA A 73 15.55 -6.22 3.91
CA ALA A 73 16.06 -4.94 4.41
C ALA A 73 14.92 -3.95 4.74
N ALA A 74 13.82 -3.95 3.96
CA ALA A 74 12.62 -3.19 4.29
C ALA A 74 11.99 -3.69 5.59
N VAL A 75 11.81 -5.01 5.74
CA VAL A 75 11.25 -5.60 6.96
C VAL A 75 12.12 -5.34 8.18
N GLU A 76 13.45 -5.34 8.05
CA GLU A 76 14.35 -4.96 9.14
C GLU A 76 14.20 -3.48 9.54
N ALA A 77 14.03 -2.58 8.57
CA ALA A 77 13.73 -1.17 8.84
C ALA A 77 12.38 -1.03 9.54
N ALA A 78 11.34 -1.69 9.03
CA ALA A 78 10.02 -1.74 9.64
C ALA A 78 10.05 -2.25 11.10
N ARG A 79 10.76 -3.32 11.38
CA ARG A 79 10.89 -3.87 12.75
C ARG A 79 11.52 -2.89 13.72
N ARG A 80 12.52 -2.13 13.28
CA ARG A 80 13.12 -1.07 14.11
C ARG A 80 12.10 0.02 14.45
N ASN A 81 11.31 0.44 13.47
CA ASN A 81 10.29 1.47 13.65
C ASN A 81 9.07 0.98 14.46
N LEU A 82 8.68 -0.29 14.29
CA LEU A 82 7.56 -0.90 15.02
C LEU A 82 7.87 -1.21 16.49
N ALA A 83 9.14 -1.30 16.88
CA ALA A 83 9.56 -1.55 18.26
C ALA A 83 8.82 -2.74 18.93
N CYS A 84 7.93 -2.48 19.89
CA CYS A 84 7.15 -3.52 20.57
C CYS A 84 6.17 -4.27 19.65
N PHE A 85 5.81 -3.69 18.48
CA PHE A 85 4.95 -4.29 17.48
C PHE A 85 5.71 -5.02 16.36
N ALA A 86 7.00 -5.32 16.52
CA ALA A 86 7.84 -5.92 15.47
C ALA A 86 7.31 -7.25 14.92
N ASN A 87 6.46 -7.96 15.66
CA ASN A 87 5.80 -9.19 15.21
C ASN A 87 4.65 -8.94 14.20
N SER A 88 4.20 -7.70 14.05
CA SER A 88 3.15 -7.33 13.09
C SER A 88 3.69 -7.10 11.68
N VAL A 89 5.00 -7.28 11.45
CA VAL A 89 5.59 -7.24 10.11
C VAL A 89 6.24 -8.56 9.71
N ARG A 90 6.05 -8.97 8.44
CA ARG A 90 6.59 -10.23 7.91
C ARG A 90 7.23 -10.03 6.54
N ILE A 91 8.26 -10.84 6.28
CA ILE A 91 8.77 -11.02 4.91
C ILE A 91 7.76 -11.92 4.18
N ALA A 92 7.11 -11.37 3.14
CA ALA A 92 6.14 -12.12 2.36
C ALA A 92 5.97 -11.54 0.95
N ASP A 93 5.75 -12.43 -0.01
CA ASP A 93 5.28 -12.04 -1.35
C ASP A 93 3.76 -11.88 -1.31
N PHE A 94 3.28 -10.67 -1.59
CA PHE A 94 1.85 -10.33 -1.63
C PHE A 94 1.02 -11.28 -2.50
N PHE A 95 1.58 -11.76 -3.60
CA PHE A 95 0.88 -12.60 -4.57
C PHE A 95 0.87 -14.09 -4.25
N ALA A 96 1.69 -14.52 -3.29
CA ALA A 96 1.86 -15.93 -2.95
C ALA A 96 1.50 -16.27 -1.48
N PHE A 97 1.55 -15.29 -0.59
CA PHE A 97 1.34 -15.52 0.83
C PHE A 97 -0.11 -15.83 1.16
N ASP A 98 -0.34 -16.81 2.05
CA ASP A 98 -1.67 -17.10 2.59
C ASP A 98 -1.95 -16.17 3.78
N PHE A 99 -2.89 -15.25 3.59
CA PHE A 99 -3.31 -14.29 4.61
C PHE A 99 -4.42 -14.81 5.52
N GLY A 100 -4.90 -16.01 5.30
CA GLY A 100 -5.96 -16.63 6.09
C GLY A 100 -7.31 -15.93 5.91
N LYS A 101 -7.87 -15.39 7.00
CA LYS A 101 -9.20 -14.74 6.99
C LYS A 101 -9.17 -13.40 6.21
N PRO A 102 -10.28 -13.04 5.55
CA PRO A 102 -10.40 -11.74 4.86
C PRO A 102 -10.16 -10.54 5.78
N TRP A 103 -9.76 -9.44 5.17
CA TRP A 103 -9.42 -8.17 5.83
C TRP A 103 -10.60 -7.19 5.75
N ASP A 104 -10.73 -6.32 6.77
CA ASP A 104 -11.66 -5.20 6.75
C ASP A 104 -11.16 -4.09 5.83
N VAL A 105 -9.85 -3.85 5.88
CA VAL A 105 -9.17 -2.84 5.08
C VAL A 105 -7.86 -3.39 4.54
N VAL A 106 -7.55 -3.08 3.28
CA VAL A 106 -6.18 -3.10 2.77
C VAL A 106 -5.76 -1.65 2.54
N TYR A 107 -4.70 -1.22 3.25
CA TYR A 107 -4.14 0.11 3.08
C TYR A 107 -3.00 0.07 2.06
N GLU A 108 -3.06 0.96 1.08
CA GLU A 108 -2.12 1.04 -0.04
C GLU A 108 -1.43 2.40 -0.09
N ARG A 109 -0.10 2.39 -0.14
CA ARG A 109 0.69 3.58 -0.47
C ARG A 109 1.93 3.18 -1.24
N ALA A 110 2.08 3.76 -2.43
CA ALA A 110 3.20 3.51 -3.33
C ALA A 110 3.39 2.04 -3.73
N PHE A 111 2.39 1.16 -3.52
CA PHE A 111 2.48 -0.26 -3.83
C PHE A 111 2.03 -0.56 -5.27
N LEU A 112 0.86 -0.10 -5.72
CA LEU A 112 0.41 -0.28 -7.10
C LEU A 112 1.42 0.34 -8.09
N CYS A 113 1.87 1.56 -7.84
CA CYS A 113 2.83 2.24 -8.69
C CYS A 113 4.25 1.66 -8.64
N ALA A 114 4.56 0.81 -7.67
CA ALA A 114 5.79 0.03 -7.61
C ALA A 114 5.76 -1.20 -8.53
N LEU A 115 4.56 -1.72 -8.83
CA LEU A 115 4.35 -2.92 -9.63
C LEU A 115 4.35 -2.58 -11.13
N PRO A 116 5.07 -3.34 -11.97
CA PRO A 116 4.96 -3.20 -13.42
C PRO A 116 3.50 -3.34 -13.88
N PRO A 117 3.03 -2.56 -14.89
CA PRO A 117 1.63 -2.57 -15.34
C PRO A 117 1.08 -3.94 -15.70
N ARG A 118 1.93 -4.86 -16.20
CA ARG A 118 1.55 -6.26 -16.46
C ARG A 118 1.02 -7.00 -15.23
N MET A 119 1.31 -6.52 -14.01
CA MET A 119 0.86 -7.14 -12.76
C MET A 119 -0.42 -6.51 -12.20
N TRP A 120 -0.87 -5.38 -12.72
CA TRP A 120 -2.03 -4.66 -12.19
C TRP A 120 -3.35 -5.47 -12.21
N PRO A 121 -3.67 -6.25 -13.28
CA PRO A 121 -4.86 -7.11 -13.23
C PRO A 121 -4.80 -8.14 -12.09
N LYS A 122 -3.62 -8.73 -11.85
CA LYS A 122 -3.41 -9.67 -10.74
C LYS A 122 -3.50 -8.97 -9.38
N TYR A 123 -3.02 -7.73 -9.27
CA TYR A 123 -3.16 -6.89 -8.07
C TYR A 123 -4.65 -6.67 -7.77
N ALA A 124 -5.46 -6.21 -8.72
CA ALA A 124 -6.87 -5.91 -8.50
C ALA A 124 -7.67 -7.15 -8.05
N SER A 125 -7.48 -8.28 -8.76
CA SER A 125 -8.09 -9.56 -8.36
C SER A 125 -7.64 -9.97 -6.95
N ARG A 126 -6.34 -9.86 -6.64
CA ARG A 126 -5.81 -10.23 -5.33
C ARG A 126 -6.35 -9.35 -4.20
N MET A 127 -6.48 -8.03 -4.42
CA MET A 127 -7.12 -7.13 -3.47
C MET A 127 -8.57 -7.53 -3.20
N ALA A 128 -9.30 -7.90 -4.26
CA ALA A 128 -10.67 -8.38 -4.14
C ALA A 128 -10.81 -9.70 -3.36
N ASP A 129 -9.84 -10.62 -3.51
CA ASP A 129 -9.82 -11.88 -2.76
C ASP A 129 -9.51 -11.67 -1.26
N LEU A 130 -8.71 -10.66 -0.95
CA LEU A 130 -8.24 -10.38 0.41
C LEU A 130 -9.23 -9.56 1.23
N ILE A 131 -9.99 -8.67 0.60
CA ILE A 131 -10.92 -7.76 1.26
C ILE A 131 -12.30 -8.43 1.31
N ARG A 132 -12.91 -8.47 2.50
CA ARG A 132 -14.27 -8.98 2.63
C ARG A 132 -15.28 -8.12 1.85
N PRO A 133 -16.45 -8.65 1.43
CA PRO A 133 -17.54 -7.83 0.91
C PRO A 133 -17.88 -6.67 1.86
N GLY A 134 -18.01 -5.45 1.32
CA GLY A 134 -18.17 -4.22 2.10
C GLY A 134 -16.95 -3.75 2.88
N GLY A 135 -15.80 -4.43 2.76
CA GLY A 135 -14.51 -3.93 3.23
C GLY A 135 -13.89 -2.96 2.22
N GLU A 136 -12.76 -2.35 2.54
CA GLU A 136 -12.24 -1.22 1.79
C GLU A 136 -10.77 -1.39 1.36
N LEU A 137 -10.48 -1.01 0.13
CA LEU A 137 -9.15 -0.68 -0.34
C LEU A 137 -8.97 0.83 -0.22
N ALA A 138 -8.17 1.28 0.74
CA ALA A 138 -7.96 2.69 1.02
C ALA A 138 -6.50 3.06 0.87
N GLY A 139 -6.20 4.21 0.27
CA GLY A 139 -4.81 4.61 0.13
C GLY A 139 -4.52 5.71 -0.86
N PHE A 140 -3.25 5.77 -1.27
CA PHE A 140 -2.71 6.80 -2.13
C PHE A 140 -2.39 6.23 -3.51
N PHE A 141 -3.09 6.73 -4.52
CA PHE A 141 -2.91 6.28 -5.90
C PHE A 141 -2.16 7.33 -6.71
N PHE A 142 -1.13 6.90 -7.43
CA PHE A 142 -0.30 7.77 -8.24
C PHE A 142 -0.91 7.94 -9.63
N CYS A 143 -1.55 9.10 -9.87
CA CYS A 143 -2.32 9.44 -11.07
C CYS A 143 -1.55 10.42 -11.96
N LYS A 144 -0.49 9.94 -12.60
CA LYS A 144 0.31 10.70 -13.57
C LYS A 144 0.94 9.74 -14.55
N GLU A 145 0.79 9.99 -15.84
CA GLU A 145 1.47 9.20 -16.87
C GLU A 145 2.98 9.29 -16.73
N THR A 146 3.65 8.14 -16.81
CA THR A 146 5.11 8.03 -16.77
C THR A 146 5.61 7.15 -17.91
N ALA A 147 6.68 7.59 -18.57
CA ALA A 147 7.31 6.79 -19.63
C ALA A 147 8.04 5.55 -19.10
N LYS A 148 8.45 5.60 -17.84
CA LYS A 148 9.18 4.51 -17.13
C LYS A 148 8.81 4.55 -15.65
N GLY A 149 8.99 3.43 -14.96
CA GLY A 149 8.78 3.30 -13.52
C GLY A 149 9.81 2.39 -12.87
N PRO A 150 9.74 2.15 -11.57
CA PRO A 150 8.80 2.80 -10.65
C PRO A 150 9.15 4.27 -10.33
N PRO A 151 8.16 5.12 -10.02
CA PRO A 151 6.74 4.81 -9.98
C PRO A 151 6.13 4.66 -11.38
N PHE A 152 5.33 3.60 -11.59
CA PHE A 152 4.52 3.43 -12.80
C PHE A 152 3.22 4.21 -12.64
N GLY A 153 3.02 5.17 -13.52
CA GLY A 153 1.86 6.04 -13.46
C GLY A 153 0.62 5.42 -14.07
N THR A 154 -0.51 5.78 -13.50
CA THR A 154 -1.84 5.46 -14.03
C THR A 154 -2.63 6.72 -14.32
N THR A 155 -3.87 6.58 -14.80
CA THR A 155 -4.85 7.66 -14.95
C THR A 155 -6.10 7.31 -14.16
N PRO A 156 -6.96 8.29 -13.80
CA PRO A 156 -8.24 7.97 -13.15
C PRO A 156 -9.07 6.96 -13.96
N GLY A 157 -9.14 7.09 -15.28
CA GLY A 157 -9.84 6.15 -16.14
C GLY A 157 -9.27 4.75 -16.09
N ALA A 158 -7.95 4.60 -16.15
CA ALA A 158 -7.30 3.30 -16.05
C ALA A 158 -7.48 2.64 -14.66
N LEU A 159 -7.55 3.45 -13.57
CA LEU A 159 -7.89 2.93 -12.25
C LEU A 159 -9.33 2.42 -12.19
N HIS A 160 -10.29 3.13 -12.78
CA HIS A 160 -11.67 2.67 -12.91
C HIS A 160 -11.75 1.37 -13.71
N GLU A 161 -11.13 1.29 -14.88
CA GLU A 161 -11.10 0.05 -15.68
C GLU A 161 -10.51 -1.14 -14.87
N LEU A 162 -9.54 -0.87 -14.02
CA LEU A 162 -8.87 -1.88 -13.20
C LEU A 162 -9.70 -2.31 -11.99
N LEU A 163 -10.32 -1.38 -11.28
CA LEU A 163 -10.92 -1.62 -9.95
C LEU A 163 -12.44 -1.76 -9.98
N ASP A 164 -13.20 -1.09 -10.89
CA ASP A 164 -14.66 -1.15 -10.95
C ASP A 164 -15.24 -2.55 -11.07
N PRO A 165 -14.58 -3.55 -11.71
CA PRO A 165 -15.08 -4.92 -11.69
C PRO A 165 -15.24 -5.51 -10.29
N PHE A 166 -14.51 -5.02 -9.31
CA PHE A 166 -14.46 -5.57 -7.95
C PHE A 166 -14.90 -4.59 -6.87
N PHE A 167 -14.74 -3.29 -7.13
CA PHE A 167 -14.90 -2.23 -6.12
C PHE A 167 -15.80 -1.10 -6.63
N GLU A 168 -16.25 -0.28 -5.72
CA GLU A 168 -16.94 0.99 -5.97
C GLU A 168 -16.13 2.11 -5.33
N LEU A 169 -15.80 3.16 -6.09
CA LEU A 169 -15.12 4.34 -5.57
C LEU A 169 -16.07 5.14 -4.67
N THR A 170 -15.73 5.27 -3.40
CA THR A 170 -16.54 5.98 -2.40
C THR A 170 -15.93 7.31 -1.94
N GLU A 171 -14.61 7.47 -2.09
CA GLU A 171 -13.90 8.71 -1.79
C GLU A 171 -12.78 8.92 -2.80
N ASP A 172 -12.65 10.16 -3.32
CA ASP A 172 -11.53 10.57 -4.17
C ASP A 172 -11.22 12.05 -3.92
N ARG A 173 -10.01 12.35 -3.45
CA ARG A 173 -9.58 13.71 -3.18
C ARG A 173 -8.09 13.93 -3.41
N PRO A 174 -7.66 15.15 -3.71
CA PRO A 174 -6.24 15.49 -3.79
C PRO A 174 -5.56 15.32 -2.42
N VAL A 175 -4.24 15.11 -2.46
CA VAL A 175 -3.37 15.01 -1.29
C VAL A 175 -2.58 16.31 -1.15
N GLU A 176 -2.58 16.90 0.06
CA GLU A 176 -1.87 18.14 0.35
C GLU A 176 -0.46 17.90 0.90
N ASP A 177 -0.29 16.86 1.74
CA ASP A 177 0.96 16.48 2.41
C ASP A 177 1.72 15.39 1.64
N THR A 178 1.78 15.51 0.32
CA THR A 178 2.50 14.57 -0.55
C THR A 178 4.01 14.84 -0.51
N ILE A 179 4.79 13.79 -0.70
CA ILE A 179 6.25 13.91 -0.82
C ILE A 179 6.67 14.30 -2.24
N GLU A 180 7.92 14.79 -2.39
CA GLU A 180 8.42 15.35 -3.64
C GLU A 180 8.24 14.43 -4.85
N VAL A 181 8.53 13.13 -4.68
CA VAL A 181 8.47 12.15 -5.78
C VAL A 181 7.05 11.94 -6.33
N PHE A 182 6.01 12.26 -5.54
CA PHE A 182 4.60 12.10 -5.90
C PHE A 182 3.84 13.43 -6.02
N ARG A 183 4.54 14.56 -5.88
CA ARG A 183 3.94 15.89 -5.82
C ARG A 183 3.01 16.16 -7.00
N GLY A 184 1.77 16.56 -6.69
CA GLY A 184 0.75 16.92 -7.65
C GLY A 184 0.15 15.75 -8.44
N ALA A 185 0.50 14.51 -8.07
CA ALA A 185 0.07 13.31 -8.77
C ALA A 185 -0.55 12.24 -7.87
N GLU A 186 -0.46 12.40 -6.55
CA GLU A 186 -1.08 11.51 -5.57
C GLU A 186 -2.53 11.92 -5.31
N ARG A 187 -3.41 10.91 -5.25
CA ARG A 187 -4.81 11.06 -4.82
C ARG A 187 -5.09 10.10 -3.69
N TRP A 188 -5.75 10.57 -2.65
CA TRP A 188 -6.35 9.71 -1.65
C TRP A 188 -7.64 9.14 -2.20
N GLN A 189 -7.79 7.80 -2.20
CA GLN A 189 -9.01 7.14 -2.65
C GLN A 189 -9.42 6.03 -1.69
N VAL A 190 -10.73 5.80 -1.58
CA VAL A 190 -11.34 4.67 -0.88
C VAL A 190 -12.26 3.94 -1.85
N TRP A 191 -12.03 2.65 -2.00
CA TRP A 191 -12.74 1.75 -2.88
C TRP A 191 -13.39 0.64 -2.06
N MET A 192 -14.71 0.63 -2.00
CA MET A 192 -15.48 -0.37 -1.25
C MET A 192 -15.64 -1.65 -2.08
N ARG A 193 -15.32 -2.81 -1.49
CA ARG A 193 -15.47 -4.12 -2.13
C ARG A 193 -16.96 -4.43 -2.37
N ARG A 194 -17.30 -4.70 -3.64
CA ARG A 194 -18.67 -5.13 -4.02
C ARG A 194 -19.01 -6.50 -3.41
N ASN A 195 -20.29 -6.79 -3.27
CA ASN A 195 -20.79 -8.09 -2.79
C ASN A 195 -20.52 -9.21 -3.77
#